data_24737c6c81ecc1f7cfa56fb83055a8b8
#
_entry.id   24737c6c81ecc1f7cfa56fb83055a8b8
#
_cell.length_a   1.000
_cell.length_b   1.000
_cell.length_c   1.000
_cell.angle_alpha   90.00
_cell.angle_beta   90.00
_cell.angle_gamma   90.00
#
_symmetry.space_group_name_H-M   'P 1'
#
loop_
_entity.id
_entity.type
_entity.pdbx_description
1 polymer ?
#
loop_
_entity_poly.entity_id
_entity_poly.type
_entity_poly.pdbx_seq_one_letter_code
_entity_poly.pdbx_strand_id
1 'polypeptide(L)'
;MSVCCGPGYASPAEAIQAPAEKLLYTIAIYTGTGIQKPDYLATVDVDPDSLTYSQVIHRLEMPGIGDELHHMGWNACSSCFDDGSMSRKYLLLPGVRSNNIHIVDTATDPRAPRLHKVVEGAEIKSKTNLSGPHTVHCLGSEIIISMLGDAKGEAPGGYLQLNKDFEIMGRWENSMGDIKFGYDFWYQPRHNVMVSSEWAAPNTFMPGFDLEEVGHLK
;
A
#
# COMPACT_ATOMS: atom_id res chain seq x y z
N MET A 1 8.51 3.63 33.37
CA MET A 1 8.06 2.65 32.37
C MET A 1 7.42 3.48 31.26
N SER A 2 7.98 3.47 30.08
CA SER A 2 7.39 4.16 28.93
C SER A 2 6.05 3.50 28.64
N VAL A 3 4.98 4.26 28.75
CA VAL A 3 3.67 3.82 28.25
C VAL A 3 3.85 3.63 26.75
N CYS A 4 3.50 2.45 26.26
CA CYS A 4 3.52 2.18 24.81
C CYS A 4 2.48 3.08 24.16
N CYS A 5 2.92 4.10 23.42
CA CYS A 5 2.07 5.15 22.85
C CYS A 5 1.57 4.80 21.45
N GLY A 6 1.46 3.51 21.10
CA GLY A 6 1.08 3.06 19.77
C GLY A 6 2.26 3.00 18.78
N PRO A 7 2.01 2.73 17.51
CA PRO A 7 3.05 2.62 16.49
C PRO A 7 3.63 3.98 16.10
N GLY A 8 4.90 3.96 15.67
CA GLY A 8 5.59 5.16 15.21
C GLY A 8 6.14 6.03 16.35
N TYR A 9 6.37 7.28 16.05
CA TYR A 9 7.02 8.26 16.91
C TYR A 9 6.29 9.58 16.90
N ALA A 10 6.37 10.35 17.99
CA ALA A 10 5.72 11.67 18.08
C ALA A 10 6.30 12.70 17.11
N SER A 11 7.57 12.52 16.72
CA SER A 11 8.26 13.43 15.81
C SER A 11 9.38 12.72 15.04
N PRO A 12 9.82 13.26 13.89
CA PRO A 12 11.01 12.77 13.20
C PRO A 12 12.28 12.79 14.06
N ALA A 13 12.40 13.77 14.95
CA ALA A 13 13.53 13.89 15.88
C ALA A 13 13.58 12.72 16.86
N GLU A 14 12.45 12.23 17.32
CA GLU A 14 12.37 11.03 18.17
C GLU A 14 12.62 9.76 17.36
N ALA A 15 12.13 9.68 16.13
CA ALA A 15 12.38 8.54 15.25
C ALA A 15 13.88 8.33 14.98
N ILE A 16 14.65 9.39 14.82
CA ILE A 16 16.11 9.32 14.60
C ILE A 16 16.84 8.74 15.82
N GLN A 17 16.29 8.87 17.02
CA GLN A 17 16.89 8.33 18.26
C GLN A 17 16.55 6.84 18.49
N ALA A 18 15.65 6.28 17.71
CA ALA A 18 15.29 4.88 17.81
C ALA A 18 16.43 3.96 17.33
N PRO A 19 16.47 2.72 17.80
CA PRO A 19 17.38 1.71 17.26
C PRO A 19 17.18 1.57 15.73
N ALA A 20 18.29 1.42 15.01
CA ALA A 20 18.23 1.17 13.57
C ALA A 20 17.44 -0.11 13.25
N GLU A 21 16.64 -0.06 12.21
CA GLU A 21 15.94 -1.25 11.72
C GLU A 21 16.96 -2.28 11.18
N LYS A 22 16.65 -3.55 11.39
CA LYS A 22 17.52 -4.67 11.00
C LYS A 22 17.00 -5.45 9.80
N LEU A 23 15.80 -5.15 9.36
CA LEU A 23 15.14 -5.76 8.22
C LEU A 23 14.58 -4.70 7.29
N LEU A 24 14.67 -4.97 6.00
CA LEU A 24 14.02 -4.19 4.93
C LEU A 24 13.07 -5.10 4.17
N TYR A 25 11.85 -4.64 3.96
CA TYR A 25 10.92 -5.27 3.04
C TYR A 25 10.91 -4.51 1.72
N THR A 26 11.01 -5.24 0.62
CA THR A 26 10.92 -4.65 -0.72
C THR A 26 10.14 -5.58 -1.64
N ILE A 27 9.32 -4.99 -2.49
CA ILE A 27 8.60 -5.73 -3.53
C ILE A 27 9.54 -5.98 -4.72
N ALA A 28 9.33 -7.12 -5.38
CA ALA A 28 10.00 -7.47 -6.61
C ALA A 28 8.95 -7.95 -7.62
N ILE A 29 8.93 -7.34 -8.79
CA ILE A 29 7.93 -7.58 -9.83
C ILE A 29 8.54 -8.24 -11.04
N TYR A 30 7.72 -9.05 -11.72
CA TYR A 30 8.10 -9.69 -12.98
C TYR A 30 7.41 -9.08 -14.21
N THR A 31 6.50 -8.11 -14.02
CA THR A 31 5.85 -7.39 -15.12
C THR A 31 6.88 -6.79 -16.06
N GLY A 32 6.71 -6.99 -17.37
CA GLY A 32 7.62 -6.49 -18.40
C GLY A 32 8.92 -7.28 -18.59
N THR A 33 9.21 -8.27 -17.75
CA THR A 33 10.44 -9.07 -17.84
C THR A 33 10.34 -10.29 -18.78
N GLY A 34 9.12 -10.69 -19.15
CA GLY A 34 8.86 -11.95 -19.86
C GLY A 34 8.85 -13.20 -18.96
N ILE A 35 9.19 -13.05 -17.68
CA ILE A 35 9.24 -14.15 -16.71
C ILE A 35 7.83 -14.42 -16.17
N GLN A 36 7.34 -15.62 -16.33
CA GLN A 36 6.01 -16.05 -15.88
C GLN A 36 6.09 -16.62 -14.45
N LYS A 37 6.28 -15.72 -13.47
CA LYS A 37 6.32 -16.04 -12.04
C LYS A 37 5.51 -15.03 -11.25
N PRO A 38 5.02 -15.39 -10.06
CA PRO A 38 4.40 -14.45 -9.14
C PRO A 38 5.39 -13.37 -8.69
N ASP A 39 4.90 -12.16 -8.53
CA ASP A 39 5.61 -11.12 -7.78
C ASP A 39 5.81 -11.58 -6.34
N TYR A 40 6.79 -10.99 -5.64
CA TYR A 40 7.06 -11.39 -4.26
C TYR A 40 7.50 -10.22 -3.39
N LEU A 41 7.28 -10.40 -2.08
CA LEU A 41 7.88 -9.56 -1.05
C LEU A 41 9.20 -10.18 -0.62
N ALA A 42 10.30 -9.45 -0.79
CA ALA A 42 11.60 -9.84 -0.29
C ALA A 42 11.83 -9.28 1.11
N THR A 43 12.37 -10.10 2.00
CA THR A 43 12.97 -9.65 3.27
C THR A 43 14.47 -9.61 3.09
N VAL A 44 15.06 -8.45 3.31
CA VAL A 44 16.49 -8.21 3.23
C VAL A 44 17.03 -7.98 4.65
N ASP A 45 18.10 -8.66 4.99
CA ASP A 45 18.83 -8.43 6.24
C ASP A 45 19.70 -7.19 6.09
N VAL A 46 19.41 -6.15 6.88
CA VAL A 46 20.17 -4.88 6.88
C VAL A 46 20.89 -4.64 8.21
N ASP A 47 20.99 -5.66 9.05
CA ASP A 47 21.82 -5.62 10.24
C ASP A 47 23.32 -5.71 9.87
N PRO A 48 24.12 -4.66 10.04
CA PRO A 48 25.53 -4.66 9.63
C PRO A 48 26.38 -5.70 10.37
N ASP A 49 25.91 -6.18 11.54
CA ASP A 49 26.60 -7.18 12.33
C ASP A 49 26.17 -8.62 12.00
N SER A 50 25.24 -8.79 11.06
CA SER A 50 24.72 -10.10 10.66
C SER A 50 25.60 -10.74 9.58
N LEU A 51 25.74 -12.08 9.63
CA LEU A 51 26.40 -12.86 8.56
C LEU A 51 25.64 -12.83 7.23
N THR A 52 24.36 -12.47 7.26
CA THR A 52 23.50 -12.34 6.07
C THR A 52 23.23 -10.89 5.69
N TYR A 53 24.05 -9.95 6.17
CA TYR A 53 23.93 -8.54 5.81
C TYR A 53 23.85 -8.34 4.30
N SER A 54 22.93 -7.50 3.85
CA SER A 54 22.60 -7.19 2.47
C SER A 54 22.07 -8.35 1.61
N GLN A 55 21.72 -9.49 2.21
CA GLN A 55 21.16 -10.62 1.50
C GLN A 55 19.64 -10.68 1.61
N VAL A 56 18.99 -11.19 0.54
CA VAL A 56 17.58 -11.58 0.58
C VAL A 56 17.49 -12.89 1.37
N ILE A 57 16.92 -12.83 2.57
CA ILE A 57 16.81 -13.97 3.49
C ILE A 57 15.48 -14.69 3.39
N HIS A 58 14.45 -14.05 2.82
CA HIS A 58 13.14 -14.66 2.59
C HIS A 58 12.47 -14.04 1.36
N ARG A 59 11.65 -14.83 0.67
CA ARG A 59 10.77 -14.41 -0.42
C ARG A 59 9.38 -14.95 -0.18
N LEU A 60 8.40 -14.07 -0.05
CA LEU A 60 6.99 -14.43 0.00
C LEU A 60 6.40 -14.18 -1.40
N GLU A 61 6.22 -15.25 -2.16
CA GLU A 61 5.55 -15.20 -3.47
C GLU A 61 4.05 -14.95 -3.30
N MET A 62 3.48 -14.09 -4.16
CA MET A 62 2.03 -13.87 -4.20
C MET A 62 1.32 -15.07 -4.84
N PRO A 63 0.01 -15.26 -4.56
CA PRO A 63 -0.74 -16.40 -5.10
C PRO A 63 -0.89 -16.39 -6.62
N GLY A 64 -0.95 -15.21 -7.24
CA GLY A 64 -1.20 -15.02 -8.67
C GLY A 64 0.04 -14.55 -9.43
N ILE A 65 -0.06 -14.60 -10.77
CA ILE A 65 0.94 -14.04 -11.69
C ILE A 65 0.36 -12.76 -12.29
N GLY A 66 1.19 -11.72 -12.43
CA GLY A 66 0.81 -10.48 -13.08
C GLY A 66 0.07 -9.49 -12.17
N ASP A 67 0.32 -9.57 -10.88
CA ASP A 67 -0.22 -8.60 -9.91
C ASP A 67 0.31 -7.19 -10.14
N GLU A 68 1.58 -7.05 -10.52
CA GLU A 68 2.33 -5.79 -10.50
C GLU A 68 2.17 -5.10 -9.15
N LEU A 69 2.80 -5.70 -8.13
CA LEU A 69 2.87 -5.09 -6.80
C LEU A 69 3.48 -3.70 -6.92
N HIS A 70 2.87 -2.72 -6.25
CA HIS A 70 3.30 -1.33 -6.44
C HIS A 70 3.66 -0.69 -5.10
N HIS A 71 2.93 0.31 -4.64
CA HIS A 71 3.18 0.91 -3.34
C HIS A 71 2.72 -0.02 -2.21
N MET A 72 3.42 0.00 -1.10
CA MET A 72 3.03 -0.74 0.08
C MET A 72 2.93 0.18 1.29
N GLY A 73 2.03 -0.14 2.20
CA GLY A 73 1.84 0.64 3.42
C GLY A 73 1.47 -0.22 4.61
N TRP A 74 1.74 0.29 5.79
CA TRP A 74 1.43 -0.37 7.03
C TRP A 74 -0.02 -0.19 7.45
N ASN A 75 -0.58 -1.20 8.13
CA ASN A 75 -1.91 -1.10 8.76
C ASN A 75 -1.98 -0.05 9.88
N ALA A 76 -0.85 0.35 10.41
CA ALA A 76 -0.74 1.37 11.44
C ALA A 76 0.60 2.09 11.31
N CYS A 77 0.62 3.39 11.51
CA CYS A 77 1.79 4.25 11.37
C CYS A 77 1.81 5.35 12.46
N SER A 78 2.65 6.34 12.30
CA SER A 78 2.78 7.45 13.26
C SER A 78 1.48 8.26 13.46
N SER A 79 0.50 8.15 12.56
CA SER A 79 -0.83 8.75 12.76
C SER A 79 -1.60 8.10 13.92
N CYS A 80 -1.21 6.87 14.29
CA CYS A 80 -1.77 6.15 15.44
C CYS A 80 -0.91 6.30 16.69
N PHE A 81 0.04 7.24 16.73
CA PHE A 81 0.76 7.60 17.94
C PHE A 81 -0.26 8.02 19.02
N ASP A 82 -0.01 7.67 20.26
CA ASP A 82 -0.92 7.78 21.41
C ASP A 82 -2.09 6.77 21.46
N ASP A 83 -2.26 5.90 20.46
CA ASP A 83 -3.21 4.80 20.53
C ASP A 83 -2.49 3.48 20.81
N GLY A 84 -2.38 3.11 22.10
CA GLY A 84 -1.74 1.85 22.52
C GLY A 84 -2.46 0.57 22.09
N SER A 85 -3.68 0.67 21.56
CA SER A 85 -4.41 -0.46 21.00
C SER A 85 -3.97 -0.81 19.58
N MET A 86 -3.35 0.13 18.89
CA MET A 86 -2.85 -0.04 17.53
C MET A 86 -1.42 -0.58 17.53
N SER A 87 -1.13 -1.44 16.57
CA SER A 87 0.22 -1.95 16.37
C SER A 87 0.51 -2.21 14.90
N ARG A 88 1.72 -1.92 14.47
CA ARG A 88 2.22 -2.17 13.12
C ARG A 88 2.53 -3.67 12.97
N LYS A 89 1.59 -4.41 12.42
CA LYS A 89 1.64 -5.88 12.26
C LYS A 89 1.55 -6.32 10.82
N TYR A 90 0.80 -5.59 10.03
CA TYR A 90 0.44 -5.99 8.68
C TYR A 90 0.95 -4.99 7.67
N LEU A 91 1.53 -5.53 6.59
CA LEU A 91 1.94 -4.77 5.42
C LEU A 91 0.94 -5.06 4.29
N LEU A 92 0.39 -4.01 3.70
CA LEU A 92 -0.55 -4.11 2.59
C LEU A 92 0.19 -3.87 1.28
N LEU A 93 0.04 -4.78 0.34
CA LEU A 93 0.68 -4.75 -0.96
C LEU A 93 -0.38 -4.71 -2.07
N PRO A 94 -0.70 -3.53 -2.59
CA PRO A 94 -1.58 -3.41 -3.74
C PRO A 94 -0.95 -3.98 -5.01
N GLY A 95 -1.73 -4.76 -5.77
CA GLY A 95 -1.41 -5.20 -7.12
C GLY A 95 -2.16 -4.33 -8.13
N VAL A 96 -1.47 -3.40 -8.77
CA VAL A 96 -2.14 -2.38 -9.61
C VAL A 96 -2.86 -2.98 -10.82
N ARG A 97 -2.35 -4.10 -11.36
CA ARG A 97 -2.97 -4.80 -12.50
C ARG A 97 -4.04 -5.81 -12.08
N SER A 98 -3.76 -6.62 -11.08
CA SER A 98 -4.75 -7.60 -10.59
C SER A 98 -5.91 -6.95 -9.85
N ASN A 99 -5.68 -5.77 -9.29
CA ASN A 99 -6.55 -5.07 -8.34
C ASN A 99 -6.66 -5.77 -6.97
N ASN A 100 -5.92 -6.84 -6.74
CA ASN A 100 -5.85 -7.50 -5.45
C ASN A 100 -5.03 -6.66 -4.45
N ILE A 101 -5.38 -6.77 -3.17
CA ILE A 101 -4.56 -6.20 -2.10
C ILE A 101 -4.14 -7.35 -1.20
N HIS A 102 -2.85 -7.63 -1.17
CA HIS A 102 -2.28 -8.70 -0.35
C HIS A 102 -1.92 -8.18 1.02
N ILE A 103 -2.45 -8.80 2.05
CA ILE A 103 -2.18 -8.45 3.46
C ILE A 103 -1.16 -9.44 4.00
N VAL A 104 -0.03 -8.95 4.44
CA VAL A 104 1.09 -9.75 4.91
C VAL A 104 1.30 -9.57 6.41
N ASP A 105 1.28 -10.66 7.16
CA ASP A 105 1.65 -10.68 8.57
C ASP A 105 3.18 -10.65 8.71
N THR A 106 3.69 -9.55 9.22
CA THR A 106 5.11 -9.32 9.50
C THR A 106 5.44 -9.42 11.00
N ALA A 107 4.44 -9.59 11.86
CA ALA A 107 4.64 -9.59 13.31
C ALA A 107 4.93 -10.98 13.86
N THR A 108 4.34 -12.03 13.27
CA THR A 108 4.53 -13.40 13.75
C THR A 108 5.97 -13.87 13.53
N ASP A 109 6.54 -13.64 12.37
CA ASP A 109 7.96 -13.84 12.06
C ASP A 109 8.43 -12.72 11.11
N PRO A 110 9.07 -11.67 11.62
CA PRO A 110 9.55 -10.57 10.79
C PRO A 110 10.61 -10.98 9.75
N ARG A 111 11.35 -12.07 9.98
CA ARG A 111 12.36 -12.56 9.03
C ARG A 111 11.75 -13.41 7.90
N ALA A 112 10.58 -13.99 8.15
CA ALA A 112 9.84 -14.82 7.19
C ALA A 112 8.34 -14.50 7.24
N PRO A 113 7.92 -13.31 6.79
CA PRO A 113 6.52 -12.88 6.80
C PRO A 113 5.66 -13.81 5.95
N ARG A 114 4.36 -13.86 6.25
CA ARG A 114 3.40 -14.76 5.59
C ARG A 114 2.18 -14.00 5.11
N LEU A 115 1.59 -14.50 4.03
CA LEU A 115 0.31 -14.01 3.56
C LEU A 115 -0.76 -14.27 4.64
N HIS A 116 -1.48 -13.22 5.02
CA HIS A 116 -2.57 -13.27 5.98
C HIS A 116 -3.94 -13.33 5.29
N LYS A 117 -4.16 -12.45 4.30
CA LYS A 117 -5.44 -12.30 3.60
C LYS A 117 -5.20 -11.70 2.21
N VAL A 118 -6.11 -11.95 1.30
CA VAL A 118 -6.22 -11.20 0.05
C VAL A 118 -7.59 -10.51 0.03
N VAL A 119 -7.60 -9.22 -0.26
CA VAL A 119 -8.82 -8.50 -0.63
C VAL A 119 -8.90 -8.56 -2.14
N GLU A 120 -9.89 -9.29 -2.64
CA GLU A 120 -10.00 -9.62 -4.05
C GLU A 120 -10.42 -8.42 -4.89
N GLY A 121 -9.72 -8.19 -6.00
CA GLY A 121 -10.01 -7.08 -6.92
C GLY A 121 -11.41 -7.12 -7.50
N ALA A 122 -11.96 -8.32 -7.72
CA ALA A 122 -13.35 -8.48 -8.17
C ALA A 122 -14.35 -7.97 -7.12
N GLU A 123 -14.08 -8.20 -5.84
CA GLU A 123 -14.90 -7.71 -4.75
C GLU A 123 -14.81 -6.19 -4.61
N ILE A 124 -13.59 -5.64 -4.71
CA ILE A 124 -13.37 -4.18 -4.74
C ILE A 124 -14.19 -3.53 -5.85
N LYS A 125 -14.04 -4.01 -7.08
CA LYS A 125 -14.77 -3.48 -8.25
C LYS A 125 -16.28 -3.53 -8.05
N SER A 126 -16.80 -4.66 -7.58
CA SER A 126 -18.25 -4.85 -7.40
C SER A 126 -18.87 -3.97 -6.33
N LYS A 127 -18.13 -3.74 -5.23
CA LYS A 127 -18.64 -2.97 -4.08
C LYS A 127 -18.44 -1.47 -4.20
N THR A 128 -17.41 -1.03 -4.93
CA THR A 128 -16.97 0.37 -4.90
C THR A 128 -16.89 1.04 -6.26
N ASN A 129 -16.97 0.27 -7.34
CA ASN A 129 -16.67 0.73 -8.70
C ASN A 129 -15.27 1.36 -8.81
N LEU A 130 -14.25 0.78 -8.13
CA LEU A 130 -12.86 1.26 -8.15
C LEU A 130 -11.91 0.19 -8.68
N SER A 131 -10.78 0.64 -9.27
CA SER A 131 -9.69 -0.21 -9.76
C SER A 131 -8.32 0.51 -9.67
N GLY A 132 -7.24 -0.25 -9.89
CA GLY A 132 -5.88 0.28 -9.85
C GLY A 132 -5.48 0.75 -8.44
N PRO A 133 -5.45 -0.13 -7.43
CA PRO A 133 -5.01 0.24 -6.08
C PRO A 133 -3.54 0.66 -6.11
N HIS A 134 -3.23 1.78 -5.44
CA HIS A 134 -1.90 2.38 -5.49
C HIS A 134 -1.35 2.66 -4.08
N THR A 135 -1.48 3.87 -3.57
CA THR A 135 -0.90 4.28 -2.29
C THR A 135 -1.76 3.87 -1.10
N VAL A 136 -1.13 3.37 -0.05
CA VAL A 136 -1.78 2.90 1.19
C VAL A 136 -1.38 3.78 2.37
N HIS A 137 -2.35 4.31 3.08
CA HIS A 137 -2.15 4.96 4.39
C HIS A 137 -3.17 4.48 5.42
N CYS A 138 -2.71 4.31 6.65
CA CYS A 138 -3.61 4.11 7.78
C CYS A 138 -4.23 5.45 8.21
N LEU A 139 -5.49 5.41 8.63
CA LEU A 139 -6.23 6.55 9.19
C LEU A 139 -6.89 6.11 10.49
N GLY A 140 -6.12 6.13 11.58
CA GLY A 140 -6.56 5.53 12.85
C GLY A 140 -6.79 4.02 12.70
N SER A 141 -8.00 3.55 13.00
CA SER A 141 -8.39 2.15 12.88
C SER A 141 -8.79 1.72 11.46
N GLU A 142 -8.72 2.64 10.50
CA GLU A 142 -9.09 2.42 9.11
C GLU A 142 -7.86 2.52 8.20
N ILE A 143 -8.01 2.04 6.98
CA ILE A 143 -6.97 2.09 5.96
C ILE A 143 -7.57 2.70 4.71
N ILE A 144 -6.91 3.71 4.17
CA ILE A 144 -7.30 4.36 2.92
C ILE A 144 -6.29 3.98 1.85
N ILE A 145 -6.82 3.62 0.68
CA ILE A 145 -6.01 3.24 -0.48
C ILE A 145 -6.46 4.07 -1.67
N SER A 146 -5.54 4.79 -2.30
CA SER A 146 -5.86 5.50 -3.54
C SER A 146 -6.11 4.50 -4.66
N MET A 147 -7.11 4.79 -5.48
CA MET A 147 -7.55 3.96 -6.59
C MET A 147 -7.48 4.79 -7.87
N LEU A 148 -6.70 4.33 -8.83
CA LEU A 148 -6.37 5.12 -10.01
C LEU A 148 -7.53 5.28 -11.00
N GLY A 149 -8.51 4.39 -10.97
CA GLY A 149 -9.65 4.43 -11.89
C GLY A 149 -10.91 3.79 -11.33
N ASP A 150 -11.96 3.84 -12.14
CA ASP A 150 -13.20 3.11 -11.92
C ASP A 150 -13.04 1.60 -12.25
N ALA A 151 -14.09 0.80 -12.06
CA ALA A 151 -14.06 -0.65 -12.32
C ALA A 151 -13.72 -1.02 -13.77
N LYS A 152 -13.83 -0.10 -14.71
CA LYS A 152 -13.46 -0.27 -16.11
C LYS A 152 -12.02 0.17 -16.40
N GLY A 153 -11.35 0.77 -15.44
CA GLY A 153 -10.02 1.35 -15.62
C GLY A 153 -10.03 2.76 -16.23
N GLU A 154 -11.16 3.45 -16.13
CA GLU A 154 -11.36 4.83 -16.62
C GLU A 154 -11.43 5.81 -15.43
N ALA A 155 -11.41 7.11 -15.73
CA ALA A 155 -11.72 8.14 -14.75
C ALA A 155 -13.23 8.13 -14.38
N PRO A 156 -13.60 8.55 -13.17
CA PRO A 156 -12.73 8.95 -12.07
C PRO A 156 -12.23 7.77 -11.24
N GLY A 157 -11.05 7.95 -10.64
CA GLY A 157 -10.57 7.12 -9.55
C GLY A 157 -11.28 7.43 -8.22
N GLY A 158 -10.58 7.22 -7.11
CA GLY A 158 -11.12 7.51 -5.78
C GLY A 158 -10.27 6.93 -4.65
N TYR A 159 -10.90 6.69 -3.50
CA TYR A 159 -10.23 6.17 -2.32
C TYR A 159 -11.04 5.01 -1.73
N LEU A 160 -10.43 3.83 -1.74
CA LEU A 160 -10.98 2.65 -1.07
C LEU A 160 -10.76 2.77 0.44
N GLN A 161 -11.78 2.47 1.21
CA GLN A 161 -11.72 2.40 2.67
C GLN A 161 -11.85 0.95 3.13
N LEU A 162 -10.90 0.51 3.95
CA LEU A 162 -10.93 -0.78 4.65
C LEU A 162 -11.01 -0.53 6.16
N ASN A 163 -11.67 -1.43 6.88
CA ASN A 163 -11.62 -1.47 8.34
C ASN A 163 -10.34 -2.16 8.85
N LYS A 164 -10.17 -2.21 10.17
CA LYS A 164 -9.01 -2.86 10.82
C LYS A 164 -8.88 -4.37 10.54
N ASP A 165 -9.96 -5.02 10.10
CA ASP A 165 -10.01 -6.44 9.75
C ASP A 165 -9.89 -6.66 8.23
N PHE A 166 -9.52 -5.60 7.51
CA PHE A 166 -9.33 -5.55 6.05
C PHE A 166 -10.61 -5.92 5.28
N GLU A 167 -11.76 -5.49 5.77
CA GLU A 167 -13.02 -5.60 5.07
C GLU A 167 -13.34 -4.29 4.34
N ILE A 168 -13.93 -4.41 3.16
CA ILE A 168 -14.29 -3.26 2.34
C ILE A 168 -15.46 -2.52 2.98
N MET A 169 -15.22 -1.27 3.38
CA MET A 169 -16.25 -0.37 3.92
C MET A 169 -16.96 0.41 2.81
N GLY A 170 -16.27 0.66 1.70
CA GLY A 170 -16.78 1.43 0.57
C GLY A 170 -15.75 2.40 0.03
N ARG A 171 -16.24 3.48 -0.57
CA ARG A 171 -15.42 4.65 -0.93
C ARG A 171 -15.32 5.58 0.28
N TRP A 172 -14.14 6.13 0.50
CA TRP A 172 -13.91 7.09 1.58
C TRP A 172 -14.48 8.48 1.26
N GLU A 173 -14.34 8.92 0.03
CA GLU A 173 -14.85 10.21 -0.42
C GLU A 173 -16.36 10.17 -0.71
N ASN A 174 -17.05 11.27 -0.47
CA ASN A 174 -18.45 11.44 -0.88
C ASN A 174 -18.59 11.84 -2.35
N SER A 175 -17.58 12.53 -2.89
CA SER A 175 -17.51 12.96 -4.29
C SER A 175 -16.07 13.34 -4.61
N MET A 176 -15.63 13.04 -5.82
CA MET A 176 -14.34 13.50 -6.33
C MET A 176 -14.42 14.96 -6.84
N GLY A 177 -15.61 15.55 -6.97
CA GLY A 177 -15.77 16.87 -7.58
C GLY A 177 -15.22 16.89 -8.99
N ASP A 178 -14.30 17.85 -9.26
CA ASP A 178 -13.62 17.96 -10.56
C ASP A 178 -12.34 17.11 -10.67
N ILE A 179 -11.95 16.40 -9.59
CA ILE A 179 -10.78 15.52 -9.56
C ILE A 179 -11.12 14.25 -10.33
N LYS A 180 -10.30 13.93 -11.33
CA LYS A 180 -10.53 12.78 -12.22
C LYS A 180 -9.69 11.56 -11.82
N PHE A 181 -8.47 11.78 -11.32
CA PHE A 181 -7.51 10.72 -11.08
C PHE A 181 -7.06 10.72 -9.63
N GLY A 182 -7.08 9.57 -8.97
CA GLY A 182 -6.37 9.37 -7.72
C GLY A 182 -4.96 8.86 -8.03
N TYR A 183 -3.94 9.34 -7.34
CA TYR A 183 -2.57 8.81 -7.46
C TYR A 183 -1.96 8.63 -6.09
N ASP A 184 -1.22 9.60 -5.60
CA ASP A 184 -0.70 9.59 -4.26
C ASP A 184 -1.47 10.58 -3.38
N PHE A 185 -1.45 10.37 -2.07
CA PHE A 185 -2.09 11.27 -1.13
C PHE A 185 -1.38 11.26 0.21
N TRP A 186 -1.54 12.33 0.95
CA TRP A 186 -1.12 12.45 2.32
C TRP A 186 -2.17 13.23 3.11
N TYR A 187 -2.32 12.94 4.37
CA TYR A 187 -3.28 13.64 5.21
C TYR A 187 -2.65 14.18 6.49
N GLN A 188 -3.21 15.26 7.01
CA GLN A 188 -2.83 15.86 8.26
C GLN A 188 -4.07 15.98 9.17
N PRO A 189 -4.25 15.04 10.12
CA PRO A 189 -5.45 14.99 10.96
C PRO A 189 -5.66 16.25 11.79
N ARG A 190 -4.57 16.86 12.28
CA ARG A 190 -4.65 18.07 13.11
C ARG A 190 -5.29 19.26 12.40
N HIS A 191 -5.17 19.30 11.09
CA HIS A 191 -5.71 20.37 10.25
C HIS A 191 -6.93 19.93 9.46
N ASN A 192 -7.33 18.66 9.58
CA ASN A 192 -8.40 18.06 8.79
C ASN A 192 -8.22 18.33 7.29
N VAL A 193 -7.00 18.11 6.81
CA VAL A 193 -6.59 18.35 5.42
C VAL A 193 -6.01 17.08 4.83
N MET A 194 -6.40 16.78 3.60
CA MET A 194 -5.77 15.81 2.73
C MET A 194 -5.24 16.51 1.49
N VAL A 195 -4.04 16.17 1.07
CA VAL A 195 -3.43 16.60 -0.19
C VAL A 195 -3.30 15.36 -1.06
N SER A 196 -3.80 15.44 -2.27
CA SER A 196 -3.67 14.36 -3.26
C SER A 196 -3.10 14.89 -4.56
N SER A 197 -2.49 13.99 -5.32
CA SER A 197 -2.03 14.25 -6.68
C SER A 197 -2.89 13.49 -7.68
N GLU A 198 -2.91 13.96 -8.90
CA GLU A 198 -3.54 13.28 -10.03
C GLU A 198 -2.46 12.79 -11.00
N TRP A 199 -2.75 11.67 -11.67
CA TRP A 199 -1.89 11.17 -12.74
C TRP A 199 -2.70 10.72 -13.95
N ALA A 200 -3.10 9.42 -14.02
CA ALA A 200 -3.77 8.86 -15.18
C ALA A 200 -4.69 7.68 -14.80
N ALA A 201 -5.67 7.42 -15.64
CA ALA A 201 -6.48 6.22 -15.52
C ALA A 201 -5.69 4.95 -15.92
N PRO A 202 -6.00 3.78 -15.33
CA PRO A 202 -5.35 2.52 -15.65
C PRO A 202 -5.28 2.20 -17.16
N ASN A 203 -6.35 2.44 -17.89
CA ASN A 203 -6.41 2.17 -19.33
C ASN A 203 -5.41 3.00 -20.15
N THR A 204 -4.97 4.14 -19.62
CA THR A 204 -4.02 5.03 -20.31
C THR A 204 -2.58 4.56 -20.16
N PHE A 205 -2.19 4.12 -18.95
CA PHE A 205 -0.77 3.79 -18.68
C PHE A 205 -0.44 2.29 -18.71
N MET A 206 -1.41 1.42 -18.43
CA MET A 206 -1.16 -0.04 -18.37
C MET A 206 -0.69 -0.66 -19.70
N PRO A 207 -1.12 -0.17 -20.89
CA PRO A 207 -0.58 -0.66 -22.16
C PRO A 207 0.90 -0.31 -22.40
N GLY A 208 1.42 0.68 -21.69
CA GLY A 208 2.74 1.23 -21.82
C GLY A 208 2.72 2.74 -22.06
N PHE A 209 3.91 3.35 -22.12
CA PHE A 209 4.01 4.79 -22.38
C PHE A 209 3.70 5.09 -23.85
N ASP A 210 2.72 5.97 -24.06
CA ASP A 210 2.39 6.54 -25.38
C ASP A 210 2.48 8.07 -25.30
N LEU A 211 3.29 8.65 -26.18
CA LEU A 211 3.51 10.10 -26.21
C LEU A 211 2.25 10.87 -26.63
N GLU A 212 1.41 10.27 -27.47
CA GLU A 212 0.15 10.90 -27.90
C GLU A 212 -0.83 11.02 -26.74
N GLU A 213 -0.80 10.09 -25.79
CA GLU A 213 -1.65 10.12 -24.59
C GLU A 213 -1.24 11.18 -23.57
N VAL A 214 0.01 11.68 -23.60
CA VAL A 214 0.51 12.68 -22.63
C VAL A 214 -0.35 13.94 -22.62
N GLY A 215 -0.94 14.33 -23.75
CA GLY A 215 -1.86 15.46 -23.84
C GLY A 215 -3.20 15.24 -23.11
N HIS A 216 -3.55 14.00 -22.82
CA HIS A 216 -4.78 13.57 -22.15
C HIS A 216 -4.57 13.22 -20.66
N LEU A 217 -3.30 13.17 -20.21
CA LEU A 217 -2.92 13.00 -18.81
C LEU A 217 -3.14 14.35 -18.08
N LYS A 218 -4.30 14.54 -17.50
CA LYS A 218 -4.63 15.68 -16.63
C LYS A 218 -5.54 15.22 -15.52
#